data_43e9689cfa09b4d08a0c0a26969ddfc6
#
_entry.id   43e9689cfa09b4d08a0c0a26969ddfc6
#
_cell.length_a   1.000
_cell.length_b   1.000
_cell.length_c   1.000
_cell.angle_alpha   90.00
_cell.angle_beta   90.00
_cell.angle_gamma   90.00
#
_symmetry.space_group_name_H-M   'P 1'
#
loop_
_entity.id
_entity.type
_entity.pdbx_description
1 polymer ?
#
loop_
_entity_poly.entity_id
_entity_poly.type
_entity_poly.pdbx_seq_one_letter_code
_entity_poly.pdbx_strand_id
1 'polypeptide(L)'
;MELLSEYGLFLAKIVTVVLAIAAIAAIIVNVAQRNKRQRGELRVNNLSEQYKEMKEELAAALMDSHQQKQWHKAQKKKHKQEAKAAKAKAKLGEVATDSKPRVWVLDFKGSMDAHEVNSLREEITAVLAAFKPQDQVVLRLESPGGMVHGYGLAASQLQRLRDKNIPLTVTVDKVAASGGYMMACVADKIVSAPFAIVGSIGVVAQMPNFNRFLKSKDIDIELHTAGQYKRTLTLLGDNTEEGREKFREELNETHQLFKDFVKRMRPSLDIEQVATGEHWYGQQAVEKGLVDEINTSDEVILSLMEGREVVNVRYMQRKRLIDRFTGSAAESADRLLLRWWQRGQKPLM
;
A
#
# COMPACT_ATOMS: atom_id res chain seq x y z
N MET A 1 -44.24 -40.67 29.55
CA MET A 1 -42.83 -40.21 29.43
C MET A 1 -42.25 -40.52 28.06
N GLU A 2 -42.58 -41.63 27.41
CA GLU A 2 -42.11 -42.03 26.08
C GLU A 2 -42.52 -41.04 24.96
N LEU A 3 -43.78 -40.58 24.93
CA LEU A 3 -44.27 -39.63 23.95
C LEU A 3 -43.51 -38.26 23.97
N LEU A 4 -43.08 -37.81 25.13
CA LEU A 4 -42.27 -36.56 25.27
C LEU A 4 -40.85 -36.76 24.79
N SER A 5 -40.27 -37.95 24.94
CA SER A 5 -38.96 -38.33 24.47
C SER A 5 -38.94 -38.47 22.93
N GLU A 6 -39.95 -39.09 22.33
CA GLU A 6 -40.08 -39.22 20.88
C GLU A 6 -40.32 -37.88 20.20
N TYR A 7 -41.12 -37.00 20.79
CA TYR A 7 -41.35 -35.63 20.29
C TYR A 7 -40.06 -34.78 20.38
N GLY A 8 -39.31 -34.91 21.48
CA GLY A 8 -38.00 -34.24 21.63
C GLY A 8 -36.97 -34.68 20.58
N LEU A 9 -36.93 -36.00 20.28
CA LEU A 9 -36.05 -36.59 19.28
C LEU A 9 -36.45 -36.17 17.85
N PHE A 10 -37.76 -36.08 17.57
CA PHE A 10 -38.28 -35.57 16.30
C PHE A 10 -37.95 -34.10 16.11
N LEU A 11 -38.12 -33.26 17.14
CA LEU A 11 -37.75 -31.84 17.09
C LEU A 11 -36.25 -31.64 16.87
N ALA A 12 -35.40 -32.41 17.55
CA ALA A 12 -33.95 -32.39 17.37
C ALA A 12 -33.53 -32.74 15.94
N LYS A 13 -34.19 -33.75 15.31
CA LYS A 13 -33.96 -34.12 13.91
C LYS A 13 -34.35 -32.97 12.94
N ILE A 14 -35.49 -32.33 13.16
CA ILE A 14 -35.93 -31.19 12.34
C ILE A 14 -34.93 -30.01 12.46
N VAL A 15 -34.52 -29.68 13.68
CA VAL A 15 -33.54 -28.59 13.92
C VAL A 15 -32.22 -28.89 13.21
N THR A 16 -31.73 -30.14 13.29
CA THR A 16 -30.49 -30.53 12.59
C THR A 16 -30.60 -30.42 11.05
N VAL A 17 -31.73 -30.82 10.49
CA VAL A 17 -31.99 -30.71 9.04
C VAL A 17 -32.10 -29.23 8.62
N VAL A 18 -32.80 -28.40 9.40
CA VAL A 18 -32.90 -26.96 9.12
C VAL A 18 -31.54 -26.29 9.20
N LEU A 19 -30.69 -26.61 10.18
CA LEU A 19 -29.34 -26.11 10.30
C LEU A 19 -28.45 -26.56 9.13
N ALA A 20 -28.57 -27.80 8.70
CA ALA A 20 -27.85 -28.31 7.53
C ALA A 20 -28.25 -27.57 6.25
N ILE A 21 -29.55 -27.36 6.03
CA ILE A 21 -30.04 -26.58 4.86
C ILE A 21 -29.57 -25.13 4.94
N ALA A 22 -29.63 -24.51 6.11
CA ALA A 22 -29.13 -23.15 6.32
C ALA A 22 -27.62 -23.04 6.05
N ALA A 23 -26.82 -24.02 6.48
CA ALA A 23 -25.39 -24.08 6.20
C ALA A 23 -25.11 -24.25 4.70
N ILE A 24 -25.83 -25.13 4.00
CA ILE A 24 -25.71 -25.31 2.55
C ILE A 24 -26.11 -24.04 1.81
N ALA A 25 -27.21 -23.40 2.18
CA ALA A 25 -27.65 -22.12 1.61
C ALA A 25 -26.60 -21.02 1.83
N ALA A 26 -26.01 -20.94 3.04
CA ALA A 26 -24.93 -20.00 3.34
C ALA A 26 -23.66 -20.26 2.49
N ILE A 27 -23.31 -21.53 2.24
CA ILE A 27 -22.21 -21.93 1.37
C ILE A 27 -22.50 -21.52 -0.08
N ILE A 28 -23.71 -21.81 -0.60
CA ILE A 28 -24.11 -21.44 -1.97
C ILE A 28 -24.10 -19.93 -2.16
N VAL A 29 -24.64 -19.16 -1.21
CA VAL A 29 -24.62 -17.69 -1.24
C VAL A 29 -23.18 -17.18 -1.20
N ASN A 30 -22.31 -17.79 -0.38
CA ASN A 30 -20.91 -17.42 -0.28
C ASN A 30 -20.13 -17.72 -1.58
N VAL A 31 -20.39 -18.87 -2.23
CA VAL A 31 -19.81 -19.25 -3.52
C VAL A 31 -20.34 -18.34 -4.64
N ALA A 32 -21.63 -18.05 -4.68
CA ALA A 32 -22.23 -17.13 -5.65
C ALA A 32 -21.70 -15.69 -5.51
N GLN A 33 -21.46 -15.25 -4.27
CA GLN A 33 -20.82 -13.96 -4.00
C GLN A 33 -19.31 -13.95 -4.32
N ARG A 34 -18.62 -15.09 -4.25
CA ARG A 34 -17.23 -15.24 -4.71
C ARG A 34 -17.06 -14.95 -6.20
N ASN A 35 -18.04 -15.35 -7.02
CA ASN A 35 -17.99 -15.18 -8.48
C ASN A 35 -18.37 -13.76 -8.96
N LYS A 36 -19.03 -12.95 -8.15
CA LYS A 36 -19.11 -11.51 -8.42
C LYS A 36 -17.78 -10.92 -8.00
N ARG A 37 -16.83 -10.73 -8.95
CA ARG A 37 -15.66 -9.86 -8.77
C ARG A 37 -16.19 -8.56 -8.16
N GLN A 38 -16.00 -8.38 -6.86
CA GLN A 38 -16.35 -7.12 -6.20
C GLN A 38 -15.38 -6.09 -6.76
N ARG A 39 -15.80 -5.39 -7.81
CA ARG A 39 -15.07 -4.22 -8.30
C ARG A 39 -14.97 -3.26 -7.12
N GLY A 40 -13.74 -2.87 -6.80
CA GLY A 40 -13.52 -1.79 -5.86
C GLY A 40 -14.11 -0.49 -6.39
N GLU A 41 -14.01 0.54 -5.62
CA GLU A 41 -14.50 1.88 -5.94
C GLU A 41 -13.31 2.84 -6.01
N LEU A 42 -13.21 3.56 -7.12
CA LEU A 42 -12.25 4.64 -7.25
C LEU A 42 -12.80 5.88 -6.51
N ARG A 43 -12.04 6.38 -5.55
CA ARG A 43 -12.35 7.61 -4.81
C ARG A 43 -11.37 8.69 -5.19
N VAL A 44 -11.90 9.86 -5.49
CA VAL A 44 -11.11 11.05 -5.81
C VAL A 44 -11.44 12.11 -4.77
N ASN A 45 -10.44 12.54 -4.01
CA ASN A 45 -10.57 13.56 -2.98
C ASN A 45 -9.81 14.81 -3.42
N ASN A 46 -10.47 15.96 -3.43
CA ASN A 46 -9.84 17.23 -3.75
C ASN A 46 -9.09 17.78 -2.52
N LEU A 47 -7.76 17.62 -2.50
CA LEU A 47 -6.91 18.08 -1.40
C LEU A 47 -6.81 19.60 -1.37
N SER A 48 -6.82 20.28 -2.52
CA SER A 48 -6.81 21.74 -2.60
C SER A 48 -8.05 22.35 -1.94
N GLU A 49 -9.21 21.73 -2.11
CA GLU A 49 -10.46 22.18 -1.49
C GLU A 49 -10.46 21.93 0.01
N GLN A 50 -10.02 20.75 0.45
CA GLN A 50 -9.86 20.41 1.87
C GLN A 50 -8.92 21.39 2.59
N TYR A 51 -7.78 21.72 1.97
CA TYR A 51 -6.85 22.69 2.54
C TYR A 51 -7.43 24.09 2.63
N LYS A 52 -8.20 24.52 1.61
CA LYS A 52 -8.90 25.79 1.63
C LYS A 52 -9.95 25.84 2.74
N GLU A 53 -10.76 24.79 2.88
CA GLU A 53 -11.75 24.66 3.96
C GLU A 53 -11.08 24.75 5.35
N MET A 54 -10.00 23.99 5.57
CA MET A 54 -9.23 24.00 6.82
C MET A 54 -8.69 25.41 7.13
N LYS A 55 -8.16 26.12 6.13
CA LYS A 55 -7.69 27.51 6.27
C LYS A 55 -8.83 28.47 6.63
N GLU A 56 -9.98 28.28 6.00
CA GLU A 56 -11.18 29.08 6.26
C GLU A 56 -11.74 28.82 7.66
N GLU A 57 -11.79 27.57 8.11
CA GLU A 57 -12.21 27.19 9.46
C GLU A 57 -11.25 27.77 10.54
N LEU A 58 -9.93 27.67 10.31
CA LEU A 58 -8.95 28.24 11.23
C LEU A 58 -9.10 29.76 11.32
N ALA A 59 -9.26 30.44 10.18
CA ALA A 59 -9.48 31.87 10.16
C ALA A 59 -10.77 32.26 10.90
N ALA A 60 -11.86 31.50 10.72
CA ALA A 60 -13.12 31.71 11.43
C ALA A 60 -12.99 31.50 12.94
N ALA A 61 -12.21 30.49 13.38
CA ALA A 61 -12.00 30.20 14.79
C ALA A 61 -11.21 31.31 15.54
N LEU A 62 -10.41 32.10 14.82
CA LEU A 62 -9.63 33.21 15.36
C LEU A 62 -10.43 34.52 15.43
N MET A 63 -11.64 34.58 14.87
CA MET A 63 -12.52 35.77 14.88
C MET A 63 -13.37 35.83 16.15
N ASP A 64 -13.76 37.03 16.56
CA ASP A 64 -14.78 37.18 17.58
C ASP A 64 -16.19 36.75 17.08
N SER A 65 -17.13 36.52 18.00
CA SER A 65 -18.45 35.97 17.67
C SER A 65 -19.27 36.84 16.70
N HIS A 66 -19.02 38.13 16.66
CA HIS A 66 -19.71 39.06 15.75
C HIS A 66 -19.09 39.01 14.35
N GLN A 67 -17.76 39.04 14.27
CA GLN A 67 -17.01 38.90 13.02
C GLN A 67 -17.27 37.53 12.37
N GLN A 68 -17.31 36.47 13.17
CA GLN A 68 -17.61 35.11 12.70
C GLN A 68 -18.98 35.01 12.02
N LYS A 69 -20.02 35.62 12.62
CA LYS A 69 -21.36 35.66 12.01
C LYS A 69 -21.39 36.41 10.68
N GLN A 70 -20.68 37.55 10.59
CA GLN A 70 -20.58 38.31 9.34
C GLN A 70 -19.82 37.52 8.27
N TRP A 71 -18.71 36.90 8.64
CA TRP A 71 -17.89 36.09 7.76
C TRP A 71 -18.67 34.89 7.19
N HIS A 72 -19.38 34.12 8.02
CA HIS A 72 -20.24 33.04 7.55
C HIS A 72 -21.32 33.48 6.56
N LYS A 73 -21.92 34.68 6.81
CA LYS A 73 -22.89 35.26 5.87
C LYS A 73 -22.25 35.59 4.51
N ALA A 74 -21.05 36.17 4.54
CA ALA A 74 -20.30 36.52 3.34
C ALA A 74 -19.89 35.27 2.54
N GLN A 75 -19.36 34.25 3.22
CA GLN A 75 -19.00 32.97 2.60
C GLN A 75 -20.21 32.28 1.95
N LYS A 76 -21.33 32.19 2.67
CA LYS A 76 -22.56 31.61 2.11
C LYS A 76 -23.05 32.35 0.86
N LYS A 77 -22.90 33.68 0.83
CA LYS A 77 -23.25 34.51 -0.33
C LYS A 77 -22.30 34.24 -1.49
N LYS A 78 -20.99 34.13 -1.23
CA LYS A 78 -19.96 33.82 -2.22
C LYS A 78 -20.18 32.44 -2.85
N HIS A 79 -20.34 31.39 -2.06
CA HIS A 79 -20.64 30.03 -2.55
C HIS A 79 -21.91 29.98 -3.39
N LYS A 80 -22.96 30.73 -2.98
CA LYS A 80 -24.21 30.81 -3.75
C LYS A 80 -24.01 31.50 -5.10
N GLN A 81 -23.15 32.51 -5.17
CA GLN A 81 -22.82 33.22 -6.42
C GLN A 81 -21.97 32.33 -7.33
N GLU A 82 -20.94 31.67 -6.78
CA GLU A 82 -20.09 30.71 -7.53
C GLU A 82 -20.89 29.55 -8.10
N ALA A 83 -21.79 28.96 -7.29
CA ALA A 83 -22.69 27.89 -7.75
C ALA A 83 -23.66 28.34 -8.86
N LYS A 84 -24.14 29.61 -8.79
CA LYS A 84 -24.99 30.19 -9.86
C LYS A 84 -24.18 30.42 -11.14
N ALA A 85 -22.95 30.98 -11.00
CA ALA A 85 -22.07 31.21 -12.14
C ALA A 85 -21.65 29.89 -12.82
N ALA A 86 -21.31 28.87 -12.03
CA ALA A 86 -21.00 27.54 -12.54
C ALA A 86 -22.20 26.91 -13.30
N LYS A 87 -23.42 27.03 -12.74
CA LYS A 87 -24.65 26.56 -13.44
C LYS A 87 -24.97 27.34 -14.72
N ALA A 88 -24.68 28.64 -14.74
CA ALA A 88 -24.88 29.46 -15.94
C ALA A 88 -23.88 29.07 -17.04
N LYS A 89 -22.60 28.88 -16.72
CA LYS A 89 -21.57 28.39 -17.66
C LYS A 89 -21.89 27.00 -18.21
N ALA A 90 -22.35 26.10 -17.34
CA ALA A 90 -22.73 24.74 -17.75
C ALA A 90 -23.95 24.75 -18.72
N LYS A 91 -24.90 25.70 -18.57
CA LYS A 91 -26.07 25.86 -19.49
C LYS A 91 -25.66 26.43 -20.84
N LEU A 92 -24.57 27.19 -20.92
CA LEU A 92 -24.05 27.74 -22.17
C LEU A 92 -23.22 26.75 -22.99
N GLY A 93 -23.07 25.50 -22.50
CA GLY A 93 -22.28 24.49 -23.19
C GLY A 93 -20.77 24.80 -23.16
N GLU A 94 -20.35 25.81 -22.43
CA GLU A 94 -18.94 26.06 -22.17
C GLU A 94 -18.44 24.95 -21.23
N VAL A 95 -17.97 23.86 -21.83
CA VAL A 95 -17.10 22.92 -21.13
C VAL A 95 -15.92 23.77 -20.63
N ALA A 96 -15.70 23.81 -19.34
CA ALA A 96 -14.61 24.56 -18.74
C ALA A 96 -13.28 24.08 -19.35
N THR A 97 -12.89 24.66 -20.47
CA THR A 97 -11.64 24.39 -21.19
C THR A 97 -10.44 24.89 -20.42
N ASP A 98 -10.67 25.67 -19.37
CA ASP A 98 -9.62 26.27 -18.52
C ASP A 98 -9.54 25.55 -17.16
N SER A 99 -9.48 24.21 -17.18
CA SER A 99 -9.18 23.47 -15.97
C SER A 99 -7.69 23.63 -15.64
N LYS A 100 -7.41 24.17 -14.43
CA LYS A 100 -6.03 24.23 -13.93
C LYS A 100 -5.31 22.87 -14.11
N PRO A 101 -4.00 22.88 -14.37
CA PRO A 101 -3.23 21.65 -14.35
C PRO A 101 -3.44 20.90 -13.03
N ARG A 102 -3.43 19.58 -13.08
CA ARG A 102 -3.67 18.73 -11.90
C ARG A 102 -2.41 18.10 -11.39
N VAL A 103 -2.39 17.90 -10.07
CA VAL A 103 -1.44 17.03 -9.40
C VAL A 103 -2.23 15.82 -8.89
N TRP A 104 -1.92 14.67 -9.44
CA TRP A 104 -2.51 13.40 -9.05
C TRP A 104 -1.69 12.78 -7.92
N VAL A 105 -2.26 12.75 -6.70
CA VAL A 105 -1.60 12.17 -5.53
C VAL A 105 -2.04 10.75 -5.36
N LEU A 106 -1.08 9.84 -5.33
CA LEU A 106 -1.25 8.41 -5.05
C LEU A 106 -0.61 8.10 -3.70
N ASP A 107 -1.12 7.08 -3.02
CA ASP A 107 -0.58 6.60 -1.75
C ASP A 107 -0.22 5.13 -1.86
N PHE A 108 1.01 4.77 -1.47
CA PHE A 108 1.40 3.39 -1.36
C PHE A 108 2.06 3.12 0.00
N LYS A 109 1.36 2.31 0.80
CA LYS A 109 1.89 1.82 2.07
C LYS A 109 2.07 0.31 1.95
N GLY A 110 3.31 -0.10 1.62
CA GLY A 110 3.61 -1.46 1.23
C GLY A 110 3.70 -2.44 2.39
N SER A 111 3.05 -3.57 2.22
CA SER A 111 3.20 -4.78 3.04
C SER A 111 4.32 -5.68 2.50
N MET A 112 4.65 -6.77 3.23
CA MET A 112 5.71 -7.70 2.84
C MET A 112 5.48 -8.33 1.46
N ASP A 113 4.24 -8.64 1.11
CA ASP A 113 3.84 -9.23 -0.17
C ASP A 113 3.44 -8.20 -1.24
N ALA A 114 3.44 -6.91 -0.89
CA ALA A 114 3.03 -5.80 -1.76
C ALA A 114 1.64 -5.96 -2.38
N HIS A 115 0.67 -6.57 -1.66
CA HIS A 115 -0.67 -6.77 -2.20
C HIS A 115 -1.38 -5.47 -2.58
N GLU A 116 -0.95 -4.33 -2.06
CA GLU A 116 -1.41 -2.99 -2.39
C GLU A 116 -1.20 -2.63 -3.87
N VAL A 117 -0.32 -3.35 -4.56
CA VAL A 117 -0.09 -3.18 -6.01
C VAL A 117 -1.37 -3.38 -6.81
N ASN A 118 -2.31 -4.19 -6.31
CA ASN A 118 -3.60 -4.38 -6.98
C ASN A 118 -4.45 -3.10 -7.03
N SER A 119 -4.38 -2.27 -5.98
CA SER A 119 -5.03 -0.96 -5.94
C SER A 119 -4.25 0.07 -6.77
N LEU A 120 -2.94 0.12 -6.61
CA LEU A 120 -2.06 1.02 -7.35
C LEU A 120 -2.22 0.86 -8.88
N ARG A 121 -2.41 -0.36 -9.36
CA ARG A 121 -2.68 -0.66 -10.78
C ARG A 121 -3.93 0.04 -11.31
N GLU A 122 -5.02 0.00 -10.55
CA GLU A 122 -6.28 0.63 -10.92
C GLU A 122 -6.16 2.16 -10.84
N GLU A 123 -5.48 2.68 -9.81
CA GLU A 123 -5.22 4.10 -9.61
C GLU A 123 -4.39 4.68 -10.77
N ILE A 124 -3.27 4.05 -11.11
CA ILE A 124 -2.42 4.47 -12.24
C ILE A 124 -3.19 4.38 -13.55
N THR A 125 -4.00 3.34 -13.76
CA THR A 125 -4.81 3.21 -14.97
C THR A 125 -5.85 4.33 -15.07
N ALA A 126 -6.47 4.71 -13.95
CA ALA A 126 -7.41 5.83 -13.91
C ALA A 126 -6.72 7.18 -14.19
N VAL A 127 -5.54 7.40 -13.61
CA VAL A 127 -4.73 8.60 -13.87
C VAL A 127 -4.35 8.67 -15.35
N LEU A 128 -3.84 7.57 -15.94
CA LEU A 128 -3.48 7.51 -17.36
C LEU A 128 -4.66 7.83 -18.29
N ALA A 129 -5.87 7.45 -17.90
CA ALA A 129 -7.08 7.72 -18.68
C ALA A 129 -7.54 9.19 -18.60
N ALA A 130 -7.21 9.89 -17.50
CA ALA A 130 -7.67 11.26 -17.24
C ALA A 130 -6.57 12.34 -17.39
N PHE A 131 -5.33 11.92 -17.59
CA PHE A 131 -4.13 12.77 -17.63
C PHE A 131 -4.17 13.80 -18.77
N LYS A 132 -3.69 15.01 -18.47
CA LYS A 132 -3.51 16.10 -19.44
C LYS A 132 -2.02 16.52 -19.48
N PRO A 133 -1.53 17.11 -20.58
CA PRO A 133 -0.08 17.38 -20.78
C PRO A 133 0.62 18.23 -19.72
N GLN A 134 -0.11 18.99 -18.91
CA GLN A 134 0.47 19.83 -17.84
C GLN A 134 0.30 19.23 -16.43
N ASP A 135 -0.32 18.07 -16.35
CA ASP A 135 -0.52 17.36 -15.09
C ASP A 135 0.78 16.69 -14.64
N GLN A 136 0.85 16.33 -13.37
CA GLN A 136 1.94 15.54 -12.80
C GLN A 136 1.42 14.58 -11.74
N VAL A 137 2.22 13.60 -11.38
CA VAL A 137 1.91 12.60 -10.36
C VAL A 137 2.84 12.74 -9.17
N VAL A 138 2.31 12.68 -7.97
CA VAL A 138 3.06 12.55 -6.73
C VAL A 138 2.64 11.24 -6.06
N LEU A 139 3.61 10.39 -5.78
CA LEU A 139 3.42 9.17 -5.00
C LEU A 139 3.97 9.39 -3.59
N ARG A 140 3.11 9.31 -2.57
CA ARG A 140 3.55 9.22 -1.18
C ARG A 140 3.83 7.75 -0.88
N LEU A 141 5.10 7.44 -0.68
CA LEU A 141 5.59 6.08 -0.51
C LEU A 141 6.03 5.82 0.92
N GLU A 142 5.47 4.79 1.54
CA GLU A 142 5.91 4.25 2.82
C GLU A 142 6.07 2.73 2.67
N SER A 143 7.31 2.21 2.57
CA SER A 143 7.54 0.78 2.45
C SER A 143 8.94 0.34 2.89
N PRO A 144 9.04 -0.66 3.77
CA PRO A 144 10.30 -1.29 4.13
C PRO A 144 10.81 -2.27 3.05
N GLY A 145 10.04 -2.51 1.98
CA GLY A 145 10.29 -3.57 1.01
C GLY A 145 9.63 -4.90 1.36
N GLY A 146 9.99 -5.94 0.64
CA GLY A 146 9.43 -7.28 0.80
C GLY A 146 9.69 -8.17 -0.41
N MET A 147 8.72 -8.98 -0.81
CA MET A 147 8.87 -9.96 -1.90
C MET A 147 9.21 -9.30 -3.24
N VAL A 148 10.31 -9.73 -3.84
CA VAL A 148 10.87 -9.15 -5.07
C VAL A 148 9.84 -9.06 -6.21
N HIS A 149 9.07 -10.12 -6.44
CA HIS A 149 8.08 -10.16 -7.53
C HIS A 149 6.90 -9.18 -7.28
N GLY A 150 6.51 -8.98 -6.02
CA GLY A 150 5.45 -8.02 -5.66
C GLY A 150 5.90 -6.59 -5.88
N TYR A 151 7.07 -6.22 -5.37
CA TYR A 151 7.64 -4.89 -5.55
C TYR A 151 8.12 -4.63 -6.98
N GLY A 152 8.64 -5.64 -7.67
CA GLY A 152 8.94 -5.56 -9.10
C GLY A 152 7.71 -5.22 -9.93
N LEU A 153 6.55 -5.84 -9.62
CA LEU A 153 5.29 -5.48 -10.26
C LEU A 153 4.87 -4.05 -9.92
N ALA A 154 5.03 -3.61 -8.66
CA ALA A 154 4.70 -2.25 -8.25
C ALA A 154 5.57 -1.20 -8.96
N ALA A 155 6.87 -1.43 -9.05
CA ALA A 155 7.80 -0.59 -9.82
C ALA A 155 7.42 -0.56 -11.31
N SER A 156 7.04 -1.69 -11.89
CA SER A 156 6.57 -1.76 -13.28
C SER A 156 5.27 -0.98 -13.52
N GLN A 157 4.39 -0.89 -12.52
CA GLN A 157 3.21 -0.01 -12.64
C GLN A 157 3.60 1.46 -12.68
N LEU A 158 4.55 1.90 -11.85
CA LEU A 158 5.05 3.28 -11.89
C LEU A 158 5.77 3.58 -13.21
N GLN A 159 6.49 2.61 -13.77
CA GLN A 159 7.15 2.76 -15.07
C GLN A 159 6.16 3.09 -16.18
N ARG A 160 4.92 2.65 -16.14
CA ARG A 160 3.86 3.02 -17.09
C ARG A 160 3.63 4.54 -17.18
N LEU A 161 3.80 5.27 -16.07
CA LEU A 161 3.73 6.72 -16.04
C LEU A 161 4.93 7.32 -16.77
N ARG A 162 6.13 6.82 -16.47
CA ARG A 162 7.37 7.28 -17.08
C ARG A 162 7.40 7.03 -18.60
N ASP A 163 6.93 5.87 -19.05
CA ASP A 163 6.83 5.50 -20.47
C ASP A 163 5.89 6.44 -21.26
N LYS A 164 5.00 7.14 -20.56
CA LYS A 164 4.11 8.16 -21.11
C LYS A 164 4.63 9.58 -20.90
N ASN A 165 5.89 9.74 -20.45
CA ASN A 165 6.51 11.02 -20.11
C ASN A 165 5.67 11.86 -19.11
N ILE A 166 5.00 11.20 -18.17
CA ILE A 166 4.26 11.84 -17.09
C ILE A 166 5.22 12.12 -15.95
N PRO A 167 5.42 13.39 -15.54
CA PRO A 167 6.31 13.72 -14.44
C PRO A 167 5.87 13.02 -13.15
N LEU A 168 6.75 12.22 -12.57
CA LEU A 168 6.53 11.47 -11.34
C LEU A 168 7.49 11.95 -10.25
N THR A 169 6.93 12.46 -9.16
CA THR A 169 7.67 12.72 -7.92
C THR A 169 7.29 11.66 -6.87
N VAL A 170 8.28 11.04 -6.26
CA VAL A 170 8.06 10.16 -5.09
C VAL A 170 8.48 10.91 -3.83
N THR A 171 7.61 10.92 -2.83
CA THR A 171 7.89 11.49 -1.50
C THR A 171 7.96 10.39 -0.45
N VAL A 172 8.96 10.46 0.42
CA VAL A 172 9.26 9.46 1.45
C VAL A 172 9.37 10.14 2.81
N ASP A 173 8.34 10.04 3.63
CA ASP A 173 8.37 10.65 4.97
C ASP A 173 9.01 9.74 6.03
N LYS A 174 8.93 8.41 5.86
CA LYS A 174 9.43 7.46 6.87
C LYS A 174 10.39 6.42 6.31
N VAL A 175 9.99 5.71 5.26
CA VAL A 175 10.78 4.60 4.74
C VAL A 175 10.47 4.30 3.27
N ALA A 176 11.53 4.14 2.48
CA ALA A 176 11.51 3.52 1.15
C ALA A 176 12.78 2.67 1.00
N ALA A 177 12.75 1.45 1.52
CA ALA A 177 13.90 0.55 1.58
C ALA A 177 13.66 -0.71 0.76
N SER A 178 14.73 -1.31 0.22
CA SER A 178 14.68 -2.55 -0.57
C SER A 178 13.67 -2.44 -1.72
N GLY A 179 12.64 -3.29 -1.77
CA GLY A 179 11.52 -3.17 -2.73
C GLY A 179 10.86 -1.78 -2.75
N GLY A 180 10.81 -1.08 -1.60
CA GLY A 180 10.34 0.31 -1.54
C GLY A 180 11.24 1.24 -2.35
N TYR A 181 12.56 1.08 -2.27
CA TYR A 181 13.47 1.86 -3.10
C TYR A 181 13.41 1.45 -4.58
N MET A 182 13.15 0.18 -4.88
CA MET A 182 12.86 -0.27 -6.25
C MET A 182 11.69 0.48 -6.87
N MET A 183 10.68 0.84 -6.08
CA MET A 183 9.59 1.72 -6.53
C MET A 183 10.03 3.17 -6.64
N ALA A 184 10.74 3.68 -5.60
CA ALA A 184 11.15 5.08 -5.56
C ALA A 184 12.06 5.47 -6.71
N CYS A 185 13.01 4.61 -7.08
CA CYS A 185 14.01 4.91 -8.13
C CYS A 185 13.40 5.10 -9.54
N VAL A 186 12.15 4.68 -9.76
CA VAL A 186 11.43 4.91 -11.02
C VAL A 186 11.07 6.38 -11.22
N ALA A 187 10.98 7.18 -10.16
CA ALA A 187 10.58 8.58 -10.23
C ALA A 187 11.60 9.46 -10.93
N ASP A 188 11.12 10.56 -11.51
CA ASP A 188 11.97 11.63 -12.03
C ASP A 188 12.61 12.43 -10.89
N LYS A 189 11.90 12.55 -9.74
CA LYS A 189 12.36 13.22 -8.55
C LYS A 189 11.97 12.43 -7.29
N ILE A 190 12.93 12.22 -6.40
CA ILE A 190 12.72 11.59 -5.09
C ILE A 190 12.96 12.66 -4.02
N VAL A 191 11.94 12.88 -3.18
CA VAL A 191 12.00 13.80 -2.04
C VAL A 191 11.88 12.99 -0.77
N SER A 192 12.72 13.25 0.22
CA SER A 192 12.74 12.49 1.46
C SER A 192 12.77 13.40 2.69
N ALA A 193 12.08 13.02 3.74
CA ALA A 193 12.25 13.65 5.04
C ALA A 193 13.67 13.36 5.59
N PRO A 194 14.24 14.24 6.43
CA PRO A 194 15.65 14.13 6.87
C PRO A 194 16.00 12.79 7.53
N PHE A 195 15.05 12.19 8.28
CA PHE A 195 15.24 10.93 9.00
C PHE A 195 14.51 9.74 8.36
N ALA A 196 13.95 9.89 7.17
CA ALA A 196 13.40 8.75 6.45
C ALA A 196 14.48 7.75 6.07
N ILE A 197 14.19 6.47 6.20
CA ILE A 197 15.10 5.37 5.85
C ILE A 197 14.98 5.09 4.36
N VAL A 198 16.11 5.14 3.63
CA VAL A 198 16.17 4.97 2.18
C VAL A 198 17.32 4.03 1.81
N GLY A 199 17.19 3.32 0.71
CA GLY A 199 18.23 2.41 0.20
C GLY A 199 17.93 0.96 0.52
N SER A 200 18.81 0.28 1.25
CA SER A 200 18.74 -1.17 1.48
C SER A 200 18.61 -1.94 0.16
N ILE A 201 19.48 -1.57 -0.82
CA ILE A 201 19.54 -2.21 -2.13
C ILE A 201 20.32 -3.51 -1.97
N GLY A 202 19.58 -4.57 -1.63
CA GLY A 202 20.10 -5.89 -1.34
C GLY A 202 19.00 -6.93 -1.32
N VAL A 203 19.39 -8.19 -1.24
CA VAL A 203 18.48 -9.34 -1.17
C VAL A 203 18.83 -10.18 0.03
N VAL A 204 17.84 -10.54 0.82
CA VAL A 204 18.00 -11.42 1.97
C VAL A 204 16.98 -12.54 1.90
N ALA A 205 17.41 -13.75 2.24
CA ALA A 205 16.52 -14.87 2.49
C ALA A 205 16.89 -15.52 3.82
N GLN A 206 15.90 -15.68 4.69
CA GLN A 206 16.04 -16.34 5.96
C GLN A 206 15.06 -17.50 6.06
N MET A 207 15.57 -18.70 6.26
CA MET A 207 14.76 -19.90 6.33
C MET A 207 15.23 -20.78 7.49
N PRO A 208 14.38 -21.07 8.49
CA PRO A 208 14.71 -22.05 9.51
C PRO A 208 14.78 -23.45 8.89
N ASN A 209 15.61 -24.32 9.46
CA ASN A 209 15.61 -25.75 9.10
C ASN A 209 15.35 -26.59 10.35
N PHE A 210 14.27 -27.36 10.33
CA PHE A 210 13.82 -28.22 11.42
C PHE A 210 14.21 -29.69 11.24
N ASN A 211 15.00 -30.05 10.24
CA ASN A 211 15.36 -31.43 9.94
C ASN A 211 15.95 -32.17 11.15
N ARG A 212 16.94 -31.58 11.84
CA ARG A 212 17.55 -32.18 13.03
C ARG A 212 16.55 -32.41 14.17
N PHE A 213 15.60 -31.48 14.36
CA PHE A 213 14.55 -31.66 15.34
C PHE A 213 13.63 -32.82 15.00
N LEU A 214 13.22 -32.95 13.75
CA LEU A 214 12.36 -34.04 13.28
C LEU A 214 13.07 -35.40 13.43
N LYS A 215 14.33 -35.51 13.00
CA LYS A 215 15.15 -36.72 13.18
C LYS A 215 15.29 -37.13 14.65
N SER A 216 15.38 -36.17 15.57
CA SER A 216 15.42 -36.46 17.03
C SER A 216 14.09 -37.02 17.57
N LYS A 217 13.03 -37.01 16.77
CA LYS A 217 11.70 -37.55 17.07
C LYS A 217 11.33 -38.76 16.20
N ASP A 218 12.34 -39.37 15.56
CA ASP A 218 12.18 -40.51 14.64
C ASP A 218 11.19 -40.21 13.50
N ILE A 219 11.18 -38.93 13.03
CA ILE A 219 10.38 -38.51 11.89
C ILE A 219 11.32 -38.21 10.71
N ASP A 220 11.21 -39.02 9.64
CA ASP A 220 11.89 -38.81 8.39
C ASP A 220 11.00 -38.08 7.38
N ILE A 221 11.60 -37.18 6.59
CA ILE A 221 10.94 -36.45 5.51
C ILE A 221 11.51 -36.91 4.18
N GLU A 222 10.66 -37.51 3.37
CA GLU A 222 11.00 -37.90 2.00
C GLU A 222 10.62 -36.75 1.04
N LEU A 223 11.61 -36.22 0.31
CA LEU A 223 11.43 -35.18 -0.69
C LEU A 223 11.66 -35.74 -2.09
N HIS A 224 10.60 -35.92 -2.87
CA HIS A 224 10.66 -36.36 -4.25
C HIS A 224 10.52 -35.14 -5.18
N THR A 225 11.53 -34.88 -6.01
CA THR A 225 11.52 -33.77 -6.97
C THR A 225 11.92 -34.26 -8.35
N ALA A 226 11.37 -33.65 -9.38
CA ALA A 226 11.82 -33.78 -10.76
C ALA A 226 12.41 -32.44 -11.21
N GLY A 227 13.64 -32.45 -11.73
CA GLY A 227 14.46 -31.28 -12.02
C GLY A 227 15.49 -31.02 -10.92
N GLN A 228 16.77 -30.88 -11.32
CA GLN A 228 17.94 -30.81 -10.44
C GLN A 228 17.82 -29.71 -9.36
N TYR A 229 17.32 -28.53 -9.73
CA TYR A 229 17.20 -27.37 -8.84
C TYR A 229 15.76 -26.98 -8.52
N LYS A 230 14.80 -27.97 -8.59
CA LYS A 230 13.40 -27.69 -8.25
C LYS A 230 13.22 -27.24 -6.79
N ARG A 231 14.11 -27.73 -5.91
CA ARG A 231 14.25 -27.34 -4.51
C ARG A 231 15.72 -27.28 -4.15
N THR A 232 16.25 -26.10 -3.93
CA THR A 232 17.62 -25.88 -3.49
C THR A 232 17.74 -26.01 -1.99
N LEU A 233 16.81 -25.40 -1.23
CA LEU A 233 16.70 -25.52 0.21
C LEU A 233 15.29 -25.90 0.66
N THR A 234 15.19 -26.56 1.80
CA THR A 234 13.93 -27.01 2.41
C THR A 234 13.89 -26.74 3.91
N LEU A 235 12.69 -26.52 4.44
CA LEU A 235 12.46 -26.30 5.87
C LEU A 235 12.60 -27.58 6.70
N LEU A 236 12.25 -28.74 6.13
CA LEU A 236 12.08 -29.99 6.89
C LEU A 236 13.06 -31.07 6.50
N GLY A 237 13.50 -31.13 5.24
CA GLY A 237 14.44 -32.11 4.74
C GLY A 237 15.90 -31.70 4.94
N ASP A 238 16.81 -32.55 4.51
CA ASP A 238 18.25 -32.28 4.49
C ASP A 238 18.58 -31.22 3.43
N ASN A 239 19.44 -30.27 3.81
CA ASN A 239 19.97 -29.26 2.91
C ASN A 239 21.43 -29.61 2.60
N THR A 240 21.74 -29.89 1.35
CA THR A 240 23.11 -30.19 0.87
C THR A 240 23.92 -28.91 0.70
N GLU A 241 25.26 -29.03 0.65
CA GLU A 241 26.10 -27.86 0.36
C GLU A 241 25.91 -27.35 -1.08
N GLU A 242 25.77 -28.25 -2.03
CA GLU A 242 25.42 -27.91 -3.42
C GLU A 242 24.11 -27.08 -3.48
N GLY A 243 23.08 -27.51 -2.74
CA GLY A 243 21.81 -26.75 -2.67
C GLY A 243 22.00 -25.36 -2.05
N ARG A 244 22.88 -25.21 -1.03
CA ARG A 244 23.21 -23.90 -0.45
C ARG A 244 23.98 -23.01 -1.41
N GLU A 245 24.93 -23.57 -2.15
CA GLU A 245 25.69 -22.83 -3.16
C GLU A 245 24.77 -22.33 -4.26
N LYS A 246 23.91 -23.20 -4.80
CA LYS A 246 22.92 -22.82 -5.83
C LYS A 246 21.97 -21.73 -5.32
N PHE A 247 21.52 -21.85 -4.07
CA PHE A 247 20.66 -20.84 -3.48
C PHE A 247 21.35 -19.48 -3.32
N ARG A 248 22.65 -19.45 -2.94
CA ARG A 248 23.45 -18.21 -2.91
C ARG A 248 23.61 -17.61 -4.29
N GLU A 249 23.82 -18.44 -5.31
CA GLU A 249 23.87 -17.99 -6.71
C GLU A 249 22.54 -17.30 -7.13
N GLU A 250 21.39 -17.91 -6.83
CA GLU A 250 20.05 -17.34 -7.10
C GLU A 250 19.84 -15.99 -6.40
N LEU A 251 20.32 -15.85 -5.17
CA LEU A 251 20.29 -14.59 -4.44
C LEU A 251 21.17 -13.52 -5.09
N ASN A 252 22.38 -13.88 -5.52
CA ASN A 252 23.31 -12.98 -6.21
C ASN A 252 22.76 -12.54 -7.56
N GLU A 253 22.16 -13.44 -8.33
CA GLU A 253 21.48 -13.11 -9.59
C GLU A 253 20.33 -12.12 -9.35
N THR A 254 19.52 -12.36 -8.34
CA THR A 254 18.42 -11.45 -7.98
C THR A 254 18.94 -10.08 -7.55
N HIS A 255 20.04 -10.04 -6.79
CA HIS A 255 20.67 -8.78 -6.39
C HIS A 255 21.25 -8.03 -7.62
N GLN A 256 21.86 -8.75 -8.55
CA GLN A 256 22.36 -8.15 -9.78
C GLN A 256 21.22 -7.54 -10.62
N LEU A 257 20.11 -8.25 -10.78
CA LEU A 257 18.91 -7.74 -11.45
C LEU A 257 18.39 -6.45 -10.77
N PHE A 258 18.42 -6.39 -9.43
CA PHE A 258 18.02 -5.19 -8.70
C PHE A 258 18.99 -4.03 -8.96
N LYS A 259 20.31 -4.27 -8.90
CA LYS A 259 21.35 -3.27 -9.23
C LYS A 259 21.16 -2.72 -10.64
N ASP A 260 20.97 -3.58 -11.61
CA ASP A 260 20.78 -3.21 -13.01
C ASP A 260 19.50 -2.38 -13.21
N PHE A 261 18.44 -2.74 -12.51
CA PHE A 261 17.19 -1.99 -12.52
C PHE A 261 17.39 -0.58 -11.96
N VAL A 262 17.98 -0.45 -10.77
CA VAL A 262 18.24 0.86 -10.14
C VAL A 262 19.17 1.70 -11.02
N LYS A 263 20.25 1.13 -11.55
CA LYS A 263 21.19 1.83 -12.44
C LYS A 263 20.52 2.36 -13.70
N ARG A 264 19.59 1.58 -14.27
CA ARG A 264 18.81 2.02 -15.45
C ARG A 264 17.88 3.18 -15.11
N MET A 265 17.25 3.17 -13.93
CA MET A 265 16.33 4.23 -13.51
C MET A 265 17.07 5.49 -13.04
N ARG A 266 18.26 5.33 -12.42
CA ARG A 266 19.11 6.39 -11.87
C ARG A 266 20.53 6.29 -12.46
N PRO A 267 20.76 6.70 -13.72
CA PRO A 267 22.05 6.51 -14.40
C PRO A 267 23.24 7.22 -13.74
N SER A 268 22.98 8.33 -13.03
CA SER A 268 24.01 9.11 -12.32
C SER A 268 24.44 8.46 -11.00
N LEU A 269 23.71 7.47 -10.49
CA LEU A 269 23.97 6.84 -9.20
C LEU A 269 25.17 5.89 -9.29
N ASP A 270 26.13 6.02 -8.38
CA ASP A 270 27.19 5.01 -8.20
C ASP A 270 26.60 3.78 -7.48
N ILE A 271 26.15 2.82 -8.28
CA ILE A 271 25.43 1.65 -7.79
C ILE A 271 26.28 0.78 -6.87
N GLU A 272 27.59 0.69 -7.11
CA GLU A 272 28.48 -0.17 -6.29
C GLU A 272 28.63 0.38 -4.87
N GLN A 273 28.59 1.69 -4.69
CA GLN A 273 28.65 2.30 -3.36
C GLN A 273 27.36 2.18 -2.55
N VAL A 274 26.21 2.04 -3.23
CA VAL A 274 24.91 2.10 -2.57
C VAL A 274 24.14 0.78 -2.59
N ALA A 275 24.60 -0.22 -3.34
CA ALA A 275 23.95 -1.53 -3.43
C ALA A 275 24.64 -2.60 -2.53
N THR A 276 25.03 -2.19 -1.35
CA THR A 276 25.69 -3.05 -0.33
C THR A 276 24.68 -3.73 0.61
N GLY A 277 23.40 -3.38 0.47
CA GLY A 277 22.33 -3.81 1.40
C GLY A 277 22.17 -2.86 2.59
N GLU A 278 23.00 -1.83 2.72
CA GLU A 278 22.88 -0.81 3.76
C GLU A 278 21.72 0.15 3.46
N HIS A 279 21.25 0.81 4.50
CA HIS A 279 20.29 1.89 4.41
C HIS A 279 20.89 3.19 4.95
N TRP A 280 20.32 4.31 4.52
CA TRP A 280 20.74 5.65 4.96
C TRP A 280 19.52 6.47 5.34
N TYR A 281 19.74 7.45 6.22
CA TYR A 281 18.72 8.45 6.48
C TYR A 281 18.67 9.46 5.33
N GLY A 282 17.53 10.10 5.13
CA GLY A 282 17.29 11.02 4.01
C GLY A 282 18.43 12.02 3.79
N GLN A 283 18.94 12.64 4.86
CA GLN A 283 20.06 13.55 4.78
C GLN A 283 21.33 12.93 4.15
N GLN A 284 21.67 11.71 4.57
CA GLN A 284 22.80 10.96 4.02
C GLN A 284 22.50 10.44 2.60
N ALA A 285 21.23 10.12 2.34
CA ALA A 285 20.79 9.58 1.05
C ALA A 285 20.92 10.62 -0.09
N VAL A 286 20.74 11.91 0.21
CA VAL A 286 20.99 13.00 -0.76
C VAL A 286 22.48 13.04 -1.15
N GLU A 287 23.39 12.97 -0.18
CA GLU A 287 24.84 12.99 -0.43
C GLU A 287 25.28 11.81 -1.32
N LYS A 288 24.58 10.69 -1.21
CA LYS A 288 24.83 9.47 -1.99
C LYS A 288 24.09 9.44 -3.33
N GLY A 289 23.28 10.44 -3.64
CA GLY A 289 22.49 10.51 -4.86
C GLY A 289 21.27 9.59 -4.91
N LEU A 290 20.90 8.98 -3.79
CA LEU A 290 19.69 8.13 -3.66
C LEU A 290 18.41 8.98 -3.64
N VAL A 291 18.50 10.22 -3.16
CA VAL A 291 17.40 11.18 -3.02
C VAL A 291 17.84 12.50 -3.65
N ASP A 292 16.90 13.25 -4.21
CA ASP A 292 17.19 14.50 -4.92
C ASP A 292 17.01 15.73 -4.03
N GLU A 293 16.11 15.67 -3.03
CA GLU A 293 15.78 16.82 -2.17
C GLU A 293 15.32 16.37 -0.79
N ILE A 294 15.62 17.19 0.24
CA ILE A 294 15.11 17.00 1.59
C ILE A 294 13.87 17.88 1.79
N ASN A 295 12.73 17.22 1.97
CA ASN A 295 11.47 17.86 2.31
C ASN A 295 10.45 16.81 2.80
N THR A 296 9.30 17.24 3.29
CA THR A 296 8.17 16.36 3.64
C THR A 296 7.16 16.27 2.48
N SER A 297 6.38 15.20 2.46
CA SER A 297 5.30 15.05 1.47
C SER A 297 4.26 16.17 1.56
N ASP A 298 3.98 16.63 2.76
CA ASP A 298 3.02 17.70 3.01
C ASP A 298 3.48 19.02 2.40
N GLU A 299 4.75 19.40 2.59
CA GLU A 299 5.30 20.64 2.02
C GLU A 299 5.36 20.57 0.49
N VAL A 300 5.76 19.42 -0.08
CA VAL A 300 5.72 19.22 -1.53
C VAL A 300 4.30 19.40 -2.07
N ILE A 301 3.30 18.80 -1.42
CA ILE A 301 1.90 18.92 -1.83
C ILE A 301 1.41 20.37 -1.71
N LEU A 302 1.72 21.05 -0.60
CA LEU A 302 1.34 22.44 -0.39
C LEU A 302 1.93 23.39 -1.44
N SER A 303 3.21 23.23 -1.75
CA SER A 303 3.88 24.02 -2.79
C SER A 303 3.25 23.81 -4.19
N LEU A 304 2.80 22.59 -4.47
CA LEU A 304 2.16 22.24 -5.74
C LEU A 304 0.69 22.75 -5.85
N MET A 305 0.05 23.11 -4.73
CA MET A 305 -1.28 23.73 -4.74
C MET A 305 -1.27 25.15 -5.31
N GLU A 306 -0.11 25.79 -5.38
CA GLU A 306 0.03 27.08 -6.04
C GLU A 306 -0.15 26.96 -7.55
N GLY A 307 -1.31 27.38 -8.03
CA GLY A 307 -1.65 27.37 -9.46
C GLY A 307 -2.17 26.03 -10.02
N ARG A 308 -2.23 24.96 -9.23
CA ARG A 308 -2.69 23.64 -9.64
C ARG A 308 -3.81 23.12 -8.73
N GLU A 309 -4.61 22.22 -9.27
CA GLU A 309 -5.60 21.46 -8.50
C GLU A 309 -4.98 20.12 -8.05
N VAL A 310 -4.86 19.93 -6.74
CA VAL A 310 -4.29 18.69 -6.18
C VAL A 310 -5.41 17.75 -5.78
N VAL A 311 -5.39 16.55 -6.36
CA VAL A 311 -6.41 15.52 -6.13
C VAL A 311 -5.75 14.20 -5.73
N ASN A 312 -6.25 13.60 -4.66
CA ASN A 312 -5.83 12.27 -4.23
C ASN A 312 -6.74 11.22 -4.85
N VAL A 313 -6.13 10.20 -5.46
CA VAL A 313 -6.84 9.09 -6.10
C VAL A 313 -6.57 7.81 -5.33
N ARG A 314 -7.62 7.14 -4.91
CA ARG A 314 -7.55 5.87 -4.17
C ARG A 314 -8.52 4.85 -4.72
N TYR A 315 -8.05 3.64 -4.95
CA TYR A 315 -8.89 2.50 -5.26
C TYR A 315 -9.15 1.68 -4.01
N MET A 316 -10.38 1.75 -3.51
CA MET A 316 -10.78 1.03 -2.31
C MET A 316 -11.44 -0.29 -2.67
N GLN A 317 -10.82 -1.40 -2.31
CA GLN A 317 -11.46 -2.71 -2.39
C GLN A 317 -12.58 -2.77 -1.34
N ARG A 318 -13.76 -3.24 -1.72
CA ARG A 318 -14.85 -3.47 -0.76
C ARG A 318 -14.46 -4.61 0.15
N LYS A 319 -14.18 -4.31 1.42
CA LYS A 319 -13.94 -5.33 2.44
C LYS A 319 -15.22 -6.14 2.63
N ARG A 320 -15.10 -7.47 2.64
CA ARG A 320 -16.23 -8.35 2.97
C ARG A 320 -16.67 -8.08 4.40
N LEU A 321 -17.96 -8.24 4.69
CA LEU A 321 -18.46 -8.12 6.06
C LEU A 321 -17.73 -9.09 7.02
N ILE A 322 -17.40 -10.28 6.54
CA ILE A 322 -16.60 -11.28 7.28
C ILE A 322 -15.19 -10.76 7.61
N ASP A 323 -14.53 -10.08 6.68
CA ASP A 323 -13.17 -9.53 6.90
C ASP A 323 -13.18 -8.40 7.95
N ARG A 324 -14.34 -7.75 8.16
CA ARG A 324 -14.52 -6.77 9.24
C ARG A 324 -14.54 -7.43 10.61
N PHE A 325 -15.11 -8.64 10.72
CA PHE A 325 -15.18 -9.37 11.98
C PHE A 325 -13.90 -10.15 12.29
N THR A 326 -13.29 -10.79 11.29
CA THR A 326 -12.04 -11.55 11.48
C THR A 326 -10.84 -10.63 11.68
N GLY A 327 -10.76 -9.49 11.00
CA GLY A 327 -9.69 -8.49 11.18
C GLY A 327 -9.70 -7.90 12.59
N SER A 328 -10.88 -7.53 13.11
CA SER A 328 -11.00 -7.00 14.47
C SER A 328 -10.70 -8.05 15.55
N ALA A 329 -11.00 -9.34 15.31
CA ALA A 329 -10.68 -10.43 16.22
C ALA A 329 -9.16 -10.71 16.22
N ALA A 330 -8.49 -10.72 15.06
CA ALA A 330 -7.05 -10.90 14.95
C ALA A 330 -6.28 -9.73 15.60
N GLU A 331 -6.66 -8.48 15.32
CA GLU A 331 -6.07 -7.31 15.98
C GLU A 331 -6.28 -7.29 17.49
N SER A 332 -7.43 -7.80 17.96
CA SER A 332 -7.73 -7.92 19.39
C SER A 332 -6.88 -9.01 20.03
N ALA A 333 -6.68 -10.14 19.35
CA ALA A 333 -5.81 -11.22 19.81
C ALA A 333 -4.34 -10.76 19.86
N ASP A 334 -3.85 -10.06 18.84
CA ASP A 334 -2.49 -9.49 18.81
C ASP A 334 -2.28 -8.46 19.93
N ARG A 335 -3.24 -7.58 20.17
CA ARG A 335 -3.19 -6.62 21.29
C ARG A 335 -3.21 -7.30 22.65
N LEU A 336 -3.95 -8.41 22.80
CA LEU A 336 -3.98 -9.20 24.03
C LEU A 336 -2.65 -9.95 24.25
N LEU A 337 -2.08 -10.54 23.19
CA LEU A 337 -0.78 -11.20 23.22
C LEU A 337 0.35 -10.23 23.56
N LEU A 338 0.36 -9.06 22.94
CA LEU A 338 1.32 -8.00 23.21
C LEU A 338 1.20 -7.47 24.65
N ARG A 339 -0.02 -7.29 25.15
CA ARG A 339 -0.24 -6.89 26.57
C ARG A 339 0.18 -7.97 27.55
N TRP A 340 -0.05 -9.23 27.21
CA TRP A 340 0.38 -10.36 28.05
C TRP A 340 1.90 -10.49 28.09
N TRP A 341 2.57 -10.33 26.93
CA TRP A 341 4.03 -10.28 26.84
C TRP A 341 4.63 -9.12 27.65
N GLN A 342 4.08 -7.91 27.50
CA GLN A 342 4.54 -6.74 28.26
C GLN A 342 4.31 -6.87 29.78
N ARG A 343 3.27 -7.60 30.22
CA ARG A 343 3.06 -7.89 31.65
C ARG A 343 4.06 -8.92 32.19
N GLY A 344 4.51 -9.86 31.37
CA GLY A 344 5.54 -10.84 31.75
C GLY A 344 6.97 -10.24 31.89
N GLN A 345 7.20 -9.02 31.40
CA GLN A 345 8.49 -8.32 31.49
C GLN A 345 8.59 -7.32 32.65
N LYS A 346 7.56 -7.13 33.44
CA LYS A 346 7.65 -6.31 34.68
C LYS A 346 8.28 -7.17 35.78
N PRO A 347 9.48 -6.82 36.27
CA PRO A 347 10.00 -7.47 37.47
C PRO A 347 9.04 -7.20 38.63
N LEU A 348 8.71 -8.24 39.36
CA LEU A 348 8.03 -8.15 40.65
C LEU A 348 8.91 -7.31 41.58
N MET A 349 8.56 -6.06 41.82
CA MET A 349 8.99 -5.32 43.00
C MET A 349 7.92 -5.45 44.07
#